data_25bce4d1193696132aace0fe3dc9e15f
#
_entry.id   25bce4d1193696132aace0fe3dc9e15f
#
_cell.length_a   1.000
_cell.length_b   1.000
_cell.length_c   1.000
_cell.angle_alpha   90.00
_cell.angle_beta   90.00
_cell.angle_gamma   90.00
#
_symmetry.space_group_name_H-M   'P 1'
#
loop_
_entity.id
_entity.type
_entity.pdbx_description
1 polymer ?
#
loop_
_entity_poly.entity_id
_entity_poly.type
_entity_poly.pdbx_seq_one_letter_code
_entity_poly.pdbx_strand_id
1 'polypeptide(L)'
;QEVAQWAKIFPPKIKSQQQSVVFVKKLLTVSLSNIAWLRSMFPEEVYADKSLGGLKVKTLKEKTDNKEAQTLTKWLIGAFDAIERSYLREMTFIIYLDEHNPEDVHEKNTFHFKYEGHGEASFSMSKLDENNKKTEMSNIRESTRSLLRNIIAMTNSLDPLPKSAYLAIKLAYYDDVTPMEYEPEGFAASTVEELPMSTPMSVGGVVTNHHGMKLSVATRLVKDDAEVRGGGFVNNNYITSDIESQSQVEGGISCVCENSTSDPLMLTCFGCKKHQHGACYRVLSVEDIPSKHICVKCAEDNRPSTDQKLMNMIAKNPELTSATCLYRRIMAKLCKVESASISIHDVLGPMQLRDQDACRFTKKLISEGVLEANHQEDGKYDLCQIQLQVGMKKFLGVK
;
A
#
# COMPACT_ATOMS: atom_id res chain seq x y z
N GLN A 1 3.12 5.15 28.89
CA GLN A 1 2.68 6.32 28.12
C GLN A 1 1.88 5.91 26.86
N GLU A 2 2.36 4.98 26.07
CA GLU A 2 1.76 4.56 24.80
C GLU A 2 0.35 3.99 24.94
N VAL A 3 0.14 3.09 25.91
CA VAL A 3 -1.20 2.51 26.19
C VAL A 3 -2.21 3.57 26.60
N ALA A 4 -1.78 4.58 27.36
CA ALA A 4 -2.63 5.69 27.77
C ALA A 4 -3.00 6.61 26.57
N GLN A 5 -2.08 6.81 25.63
CA GLN A 5 -2.35 7.57 24.38
C GLN A 5 -3.33 6.80 23.48
N TRP A 6 -3.14 5.49 23.34
CA TRP A 6 -4.07 4.62 22.61
C TRP A 6 -5.50 4.72 23.14
N ALA A 7 -5.66 4.58 24.47
CA ALA A 7 -6.98 4.58 25.11
C ALA A 7 -7.76 5.91 24.96
N LYS A 8 -7.07 7.02 24.63
CA LYS A 8 -7.73 8.31 24.32
C LYS A 8 -8.37 8.36 22.94
N ILE A 9 -8.01 7.44 22.03
CA ILE A 9 -8.47 7.41 20.64
C ILE A 9 -9.27 6.13 20.37
N PHE A 10 -8.75 4.98 20.79
CA PHE A 10 -9.26 3.65 20.46
C PHE A 10 -9.68 2.87 21.71
N PRO A 11 -10.51 1.82 21.56
CA PRO A 11 -10.80 0.91 22.65
C PRO A 11 -9.53 0.30 23.22
N PRO A 12 -9.39 0.20 24.55
CA PRO A 12 -8.18 -0.35 25.19
C PRO A 12 -7.99 -1.84 24.89
N LYS A 13 -9.07 -2.55 24.60
CA LYS A 13 -9.11 -3.98 24.23
C LYS A 13 -10.07 -4.18 23.06
N ILE A 14 -9.75 -5.12 22.17
CA ILE A 14 -10.58 -5.50 21.01
C ILE A 14 -10.72 -7.02 21.06
N LYS A 15 -11.67 -7.50 21.88
CA LYS A 15 -11.93 -8.92 22.09
C LYS A 15 -13.28 -9.40 21.57
N SER A 16 -14.24 -8.48 21.40
CA SER A 16 -15.58 -8.77 20.92
C SER A 16 -15.83 -8.07 19.57
N GLN A 17 -16.80 -8.57 18.82
CA GLN A 17 -17.26 -7.97 17.58
C GLN A 17 -17.66 -6.50 17.81
N GLN A 18 -18.39 -6.19 18.88
CA GLN A 18 -18.80 -4.82 19.21
C GLN A 18 -17.60 -3.89 19.46
N GLN A 19 -16.58 -4.36 20.19
CA GLN A 19 -15.34 -3.57 20.38
C GLN A 19 -14.59 -3.36 19.08
N SER A 20 -14.62 -4.34 18.19
CA SER A 20 -14.01 -4.27 16.86
C SER A 20 -14.77 -3.28 15.96
N VAL A 21 -16.09 -3.25 15.95
CA VAL A 21 -16.89 -2.23 15.25
C VAL A 21 -16.52 -0.82 15.71
N VAL A 22 -16.49 -0.59 17.04
CA VAL A 22 -16.10 0.72 17.61
C VAL A 22 -14.70 1.10 17.19
N PHE A 23 -13.77 0.13 17.16
CA PHE A 23 -12.39 0.37 16.71
C PHE A 23 -12.35 0.79 15.24
N VAL A 24 -13.01 0.06 14.34
CA VAL A 24 -13.01 0.33 12.89
C VAL A 24 -13.63 1.69 12.59
N LYS A 25 -14.76 2.05 13.24
CA LYS A 25 -15.38 3.38 13.10
C LYS A 25 -14.44 4.51 13.52
N LYS A 26 -13.73 4.35 14.64
CA LYS A 26 -12.72 5.31 15.08
C LYS A 26 -11.51 5.36 14.17
N LEU A 27 -11.06 4.22 13.65
CA LEU A 27 -9.94 4.15 12.70
C LEU A 27 -10.29 4.87 11.39
N LEU A 28 -11.49 4.67 10.86
CA LEU A 28 -12.01 5.40 9.70
C LEU A 28 -12.01 6.91 9.96
N THR A 29 -12.58 7.33 11.10
CA THR A 29 -12.63 8.76 11.48
C THR A 29 -11.25 9.38 11.56
N VAL A 30 -10.29 8.73 12.23
CA VAL A 30 -8.93 9.25 12.39
C VAL A 30 -8.22 9.30 11.03
N SER A 31 -8.35 8.24 10.22
CA SER A 31 -7.73 8.19 8.90
C SER A 31 -8.26 9.29 7.99
N LEU A 32 -9.58 9.44 7.91
CA LEU A 32 -10.23 10.47 7.11
C LEU A 32 -9.91 11.89 7.61
N SER A 33 -9.90 12.10 8.94
CA SER A 33 -9.53 13.39 9.53
C SER A 33 -8.11 13.82 9.15
N ASN A 34 -7.15 12.87 9.14
CA ASN A 34 -5.78 13.18 8.74
C ASN A 34 -5.66 13.47 7.25
N ILE A 35 -6.37 12.73 6.39
CA ILE A 35 -6.42 13.02 4.95
C ILE A 35 -7.00 14.42 4.73
N ALA A 36 -8.17 14.71 5.29
CA ALA A 36 -8.84 16.01 5.13
C ALA A 36 -7.98 17.18 5.66
N TRP A 37 -7.29 16.99 6.79
CA TRP A 37 -6.38 17.98 7.33
C TRP A 37 -5.15 18.22 6.43
N LEU A 38 -4.48 17.15 6.01
CA LEU A 38 -3.28 17.23 5.16
C LEU A 38 -3.61 17.79 3.76
N ARG A 39 -4.84 17.58 3.29
CA ARG A 39 -5.34 18.18 2.05
C ARG A 39 -5.93 19.59 2.23
N SER A 40 -5.85 20.15 3.45
CA SER A 40 -6.33 21.51 3.78
C SER A 40 -7.82 21.73 3.45
N MET A 41 -8.65 20.66 3.60
CA MET A 41 -10.07 20.72 3.27
C MET A 41 -10.87 21.60 4.23
N PHE A 42 -10.44 21.72 5.48
CA PHE A 42 -11.09 22.54 6.51
C PHE A 42 -10.06 23.33 7.30
N PRO A 43 -10.48 24.45 7.94
CA PRO A 43 -9.59 25.25 8.80
C PRO A 43 -9.13 24.48 10.04
N GLU A 44 -7.99 24.85 10.59
CA GLU A 44 -7.28 24.14 11.68
C GLU A 44 -8.14 23.95 12.94
N GLU A 45 -8.97 24.92 13.26
CA GLU A 45 -9.86 24.91 14.43
C GLU A 45 -10.91 23.79 14.43
N VAL A 46 -11.19 23.19 13.27
CA VAL A 46 -12.11 22.05 13.12
C VAL A 46 -11.53 20.78 13.72
N TYR A 47 -10.21 20.71 13.87
CA TYR A 47 -9.50 19.53 14.32
C TYR A 47 -9.06 19.61 15.76
N ALA A 48 -8.91 18.46 16.40
CA ALA A 48 -8.26 18.28 17.69
C ALA A 48 -6.97 17.48 17.53
N ASP A 49 -5.91 17.95 18.21
CA ASP A 49 -4.63 17.25 18.25
C ASP A 49 -4.69 16.02 19.15
N LYS A 50 -4.17 14.92 18.65
CA LYS A 50 -3.98 13.67 19.39
C LYS A 50 -2.56 13.15 19.17
N SER A 51 -2.12 12.27 20.05
CA SER A 51 -0.83 11.59 19.90
C SER A 51 -1.03 10.09 20.05
N LEU A 52 -0.38 9.33 19.16
CA LEU A 52 -0.41 7.87 19.14
C LEU A 52 1.00 7.30 18.98
N GLY A 53 1.63 6.94 20.11
CA GLY A 53 2.99 6.39 20.11
C GLY A 53 4.02 7.34 19.46
N GLY A 54 3.94 8.63 19.78
CA GLY A 54 4.80 9.67 19.21
C GLY A 54 4.35 10.23 17.86
N LEU A 55 3.37 9.59 17.19
CA LEU A 55 2.77 10.11 15.97
C LEU A 55 1.71 11.15 16.31
N LYS A 56 1.85 12.36 15.76
CA LYS A 56 0.82 13.41 15.84
C LYS A 56 -0.27 13.10 14.82
N VAL A 57 -1.53 13.03 15.25
CA VAL A 57 -2.69 12.78 14.42
C VAL A 57 -3.78 13.80 14.71
N LYS A 58 -4.57 14.10 13.71
CA LYS A 58 -5.73 14.99 13.80
C LYS A 58 -7.01 14.17 13.88
N THR A 59 -7.98 14.68 14.62
CA THR A 59 -9.35 14.13 14.66
C THR A 59 -10.34 15.27 14.49
N LEU A 60 -11.37 15.09 13.68
CA LEU A 60 -12.47 16.02 13.60
C LEU A 60 -13.12 16.21 14.97
N LYS A 61 -13.43 17.44 15.33
CA LYS A 61 -14.18 17.76 16.56
C LYS A 61 -15.65 17.39 16.35
N GLU A 62 -16.26 16.79 17.35
CA GLU A 62 -17.69 16.45 17.32
C GLU A 62 -18.60 17.68 17.19
N LYS A 63 -18.15 18.81 17.75
CA LYS A 63 -18.87 20.09 17.68
C LYS A 63 -17.98 21.11 16.99
N THR A 64 -18.44 21.65 15.90
CA THR A 64 -17.80 22.72 15.13
C THR A 64 -18.86 23.60 14.49
N ASP A 65 -18.57 24.87 14.30
CA ASP A 65 -19.46 25.82 13.60
C ASP A 65 -19.26 25.77 12.07
N ASN A 66 -18.25 25.05 11.60
CA ASN A 66 -17.98 24.86 10.17
C ASN A 66 -18.99 23.88 9.56
N LYS A 67 -19.80 24.38 8.60
CA LYS A 67 -20.91 23.63 8.00
C LYS A 67 -20.45 22.43 7.17
N GLU A 68 -19.35 22.58 6.43
CA GLU A 68 -18.79 21.53 5.58
C GLU A 68 -18.26 20.37 6.44
N ALA A 69 -17.59 20.68 7.54
CA ALA A 69 -17.15 19.67 8.50
C ALA A 69 -18.31 18.98 9.23
N GLN A 70 -19.38 19.71 9.53
CA GLN A 70 -20.64 19.11 10.05
C GLN A 70 -21.24 18.14 9.03
N THR A 71 -21.25 18.51 7.75
CA THR A 71 -21.74 17.65 6.66
C THR A 71 -20.91 16.37 6.57
N LEU A 72 -19.57 16.46 6.60
CA LEU A 72 -18.70 15.29 6.62
C LEU A 72 -18.97 14.39 7.84
N THR A 73 -19.22 14.99 9.01
CA THR A 73 -19.57 14.23 10.22
C THR A 73 -20.90 13.48 10.07
N LYS A 74 -21.91 14.09 9.46
CA LYS A 74 -23.21 13.44 9.17
C LYS A 74 -23.02 12.27 8.20
N TRP A 75 -22.23 12.42 7.15
CA TRP A 75 -21.93 11.33 6.22
C TRP A 75 -21.20 10.17 6.90
N LEU A 76 -20.27 10.47 7.82
CA LEU A 76 -19.62 9.43 8.62
C LEU A 76 -20.63 8.65 9.48
N ILE A 77 -21.65 9.32 10.05
CA ILE A 77 -22.72 8.65 10.83
C ILE A 77 -23.49 7.68 9.94
N GLY A 78 -23.88 8.08 8.73
CA GLY A 78 -24.52 7.18 7.76
C GLY A 78 -23.65 5.98 7.39
N ALA A 79 -22.36 6.20 7.14
CA ALA A 79 -21.39 5.11 6.89
C ALA A 79 -21.24 4.19 8.12
N PHE A 80 -21.35 4.72 9.34
CA PHE A 80 -21.27 3.92 10.57
C PHE A 80 -22.46 2.97 10.74
N ASP A 81 -23.67 3.38 10.32
CA ASP A 81 -24.83 2.48 10.30
C ASP A 81 -24.57 1.29 9.35
N ALA A 82 -24.04 1.57 8.16
CA ALA A 82 -23.67 0.52 7.20
C ALA A 82 -22.57 -0.42 7.71
N ILE A 83 -21.59 0.10 8.48
CA ILE A 83 -20.54 -0.72 9.12
C ILE A 83 -21.15 -1.61 10.21
N GLU A 84 -22.03 -1.07 11.07
CA GLU A 84 -22.68 -1.83 12.14
C GLU A 84 -23.51 -2.99 11.63
N ARG A 85 -24.17 -2.81 10.48
CA ARG A 85 -24.95 -3.84 9.80
C ARG A 85 -24.12 -4.81 8.98
N SER A 86 -22.81 -4.58 8.86
CA SER A 86 -21.90 -5.32 7.97
C SER A 86 -22.26 -5.22 6.48
N TYR A 87 -22.92 -4.15 6.08
CA TYR A 87 -23.32 -3.89 4.69
C TYR A 87 -22.23 -3.19 3.89
N LEU A 88 -21.43 -2.30 4.52
CA LEU A 88 -20.48 -1.46 3.83
C LEU A 88 -19.30 -2.27 3.28
N ARG A 89 -19.16 -2.34 1.95
CA ARG A 89 -18.02 -2.92 1.26
C ARG A 89 -16.90 -1.90 1.07
N GLU A 90 -17.27 -0.69 0.61
CA GLU A 90 -16.33 0.38 0.31
C GLU A 90 -16.92 1.74 0.68
N MET A 91 -16.06 2.63 1.19
CA MET A 91 -16.33 4.05 1.35
C MET A 91 -15.25 4.82 0.61
N THR A 92 -15.62 5.58 -0.40
CA THR A 92 -14.70 6.40 -1.18
C THR A 92 -14.86 7.87 -0.82
N PHE A 93 -13.79 8.46 -0.28
CA PHE A 93 -13.66 9.90 -0.08
C PHE A 93 -13.05 10.50 -1.34
N ILE A 94 -13.83 11.35 -2.00
CA ILE A 94 -13.55 11.89 -3.33
C ILE A 94 -13.24 13.38 -3.21
N ILE A 95 -12.18 13.82 -3.88
CA ILE A 95 -11.85 15.22 -4.06
C ILE A 95 -11.95 15.55 -5.56
N TYR A 96 -12.71 16.59 -5.90
CA TYR A 96 -12.86 17.11 -7.25
C TYR A 96 -12.70 18.63 -7.26
N LEU A 97 -12.39 19.22 -8.41
CA LEU A 97 -11.96 20.62 -8.52
C LEU A 97 -12.99 21.54 -9.17
N ASP A 98 -14.01 20.99 -9.79
CA ASP A 98 -15.09 21.74 -10.46
C ASP A 98 -16.44 21.34 -9.87
N GLU A 99 -17.12 22.31 -9.24
CA GLU A 99 -18.44 22.10 -8.62
C GLU A 99 -19.49 21.59 -9.60
N HIS A 100 -19.39 21.99 -10.88
CA HIS A 100 -20.33 21.63 -11.93
C HIS A 100 -19.98 20.31 -12.63
N ASN A 101 -18.82 19.71 -12.31
CA ASN A 101 -18.34 18.48 -12.91
C ASN A 101 -17.78 17.52 -11.85
N PRO A 102 -18.62 16.97 -10.96
CA PRO A 102 -18.20 16.06 -9.89
C PRO A 102 -17.70 14.70 -10.41
N GLU A 103 -17.92 14.39 -11.70
CA GLU A 103 -17.41 13.18 -12.36
C GLU A 103 -15.91 13.31 -12.64
N ASP A 104 -15.40 14.54 -12.77
CA ASP A 104 -14.00 14.84 -13.00
C ASP A 104 -13.20 14.77 -11.70
N VAL A 105 -13.08 13.56 -11.19
CA VAL A 105 -12.45 13.27 -9.90
C VAL A 105 -10.93 13.52 -9.97
N HIS A 106 -10.41 14.30 -9.03
CA HIS A 106 -8.98 14.57 -8.88
C HIS A 106 -8.27 13.55 -7.99
N GLU A 107 -8.90 13.14 -6.89
CA GLU A 107 -8.34 12.21 -5.91
C GLU A 107 -9.44 11.32 -5.30
N LYS A 108 -9.14 10.03 -5.16
CA LYS A 108 -9.99 9.04 -4.49
C LYS A 108 -9.22 8.37 -3.37
N ASN A 109 -9.78 8.40 -2.17
CA ASN A 109 -9.30 7.66 -1.02
C ASN A 109 -10.37 6.60 -0.68
N THR A 110 -10.13 5.34 -1.06
CA THR A 110 -11.10 4.26 -0.92
C THR A 110 -10.76 3.37 0.27
N PHE A 111 -11.65 3.35 1.25
CA PHE A 111 -11.61 2.47 2.40
C PHE A 111 -12.41 1.20 2.09
N HIS A 112 -11.79 0.06 2.12
CA HIS A 112 -12.39 -1.25 1.91
C HIS A 112 -12.61 -1.92 3.25
N PHE A 113 -13.80 -2.48 3.46
CA PHE A 113 -14.19 -3.14 4.71
C PHE A 113 -14.43 -4.62 4.50
N LYS A 114 -14.12 -5.41 5.51
CA LYS A 114 -14.43 -6.84 5.58
C LYS A 114 -14.92 -7.23 6.95
N TYR A 115 -15.78 -8.23 6.96
CA TYR A 115 -16.47 -8.72 8.15
C TYR A 115 -16.26 -10.23 8.28
N GLU A 116 -16.14 -10.72 9.51
CA GLU A 116 -16.08 -12.16 9.77
C GLU A 116 -17.38 -12.83 9.27
N GLY A 117 -17.23 -13.86 8.44
CA GLY A 117 -18.36 -14.64 7.92
C GLY A 117 -19.04 -14.08 6.67
N HIS A 118 -18.56 -13.00 6.06
CA HIS A 118 -19.09 -12.43 4.82
C HIS A 118 -18.05 -12.45 3.68
N GLY A 119 -18.48 -12.96 2.52
CA GLY A 119 -17.79 -12.85 1.22
C GLY A 119 -16.73 -13.92 0.97
N GLU A 120 -16.85 -14.57 -0.18
CA GLU A 120 -15.77 -15.35 -0.78
C GLU A 120 -14.58 -14.45 -1.12
N ALA A 121 -13.42 -15.05 -0.99
CA ALA A 121 -12.10 -14.57 -1.28
C ALA A 121 -11.49 -13.61 -0.26
N SER A 122 -10.79 -14.21 0.66
CA SER A 122 -9.40 -13.95 0.98
C SER A 122 -8.91 -12.52 0.69
N PHE A 123 -9.38 -11.54 1.36
CA PHE A 123 -8.40 -10.81 2.12
C PHE A 123 -7.73 -11.88 2.95
N SER A 124 -6.50 -12.18 2.67
CA SER A 124 -5.78 -13.10 3.49
C SER A 124 -5.80 -12.56 4.92
N MET A 125 -6.85 -12.89 5.67
CA MET A 125 -6.82 -13.00 7.12
C MET A 125 -5.90 -14.16 7.51
N SER A 126 -5.34 -14.83 6.51
CA SER A 126 -4.32 -15.87 6.61
C SER A 126 -2.92 -15.32 6.76
N LYS A 127 -2.74 -14.39 7.67
CA LYS A 127 -1.70 -14.48 8.65
C LYS A 127 -2.32 -14.64 10.04
N LEU A 128 -3.37 -15.39 10.10
CA LEU A 128 -3.49 -16.38 11.16
C LEU A 128 -2.27 -17.30 10.95
N ASP A 129 -1.25 -17.15 11.80
CA ASP A 129 -0.27 -18.22 12.00
C ASP A 129 -1.02 -19.53 11.92
N GLU A 130 -0.45 -20.58 11.29
CA GLU A 130 -0.97 -21.95 11.16
C GLU A 130 -1.44 -22.57 12.50
N ASN A 131 -1.40 -21.82 13.59
CA ASN A 131 -1.78 -22.16 14.94
C ASN A 131 -3.08 -21.53 15.43
N ASN A 132 -3.94 -20.96 14.57
CA ASN A 132 -5.24 -20.40 15.00
C ASN A 132 -5.11 -19.33 16.12
N LYS A 133 -4.01 -18.58 16.17
CA LYS A 133 -3.77 -17.55 17.17
C LYS A 133 -4.59 -16.31 16.84
N LYS A 134 -5.46 -15.90 17.76
CA LYS A 134 -6.17 -14.62 17.72
C LYS A 134 -5.21 -13.47 17.51
N THR A 135 -5.57 -12.53 16.62
CA THR A 135 -4.77 -11.32 16.38
C THR A 135 -4.50 -10.58 17.69
N GLU A 136 -3.25 -10.42 18.05
CA GLU A 136 -2.86 -9.78 19.30
C GLU A 136 -3.05 -8.25 19.22
N MET A 137 -3.32 -7.63 20.38
CA MET A 137 -3.46 -6.17 20.46
C MET A 137 -2.18 -5.41 20.08
N SER A 138 -1.01 -6.02 20.24
CA SER A 138 0.28 -5.51 19.76
C SER A 138 0.28 -5.31 18.25
N ASN A 139 -0.15 -6.31 17.49
CA ASN A 139 -0.22 -6.29 16.04
C ASN A 139 -1.23 -5.27 15.52
N ILE A 140 -2.40 -5.17 16.17
CA ILE A 140 -3.42 -4.17 15.83
C ILE A 140 -2.87 -2.75 16.04
N ARG A 141 -2.16 -2.50 17.14
CA ARG A 141 -1.56 -1.18 17.42
C ARG A 141 -0.47 -0.82 16.41
N GLU A 142 0.38 -1.78 16.08
CA GLU A 142 1.47 -1.59 15.12
C GLU A 142 0.91 -1.32 13.72
N SER A 143 -0.03 -2.15 13.24
CA SER A 143 -0.68 -1.96 11.93
C SER A 143 -1.44 -0.63 11.86
N THR A 144 -2.11 -0.22 12.95
CA THR A 144 -2.79 1.09 13.03
C THR A 144 -1.79 2.25 12.89
N ARG A 145 -0.67 2.15 13.61
CA ARG A 145 0.39 3.17 13.54
C ARG A 145 1.03 3.24 12.17
N SER A 146 1.30 2.08 11.57
CA SER A 146 1.84 1.98 10.21
C SER A 146 0.87 2.59 9.18
N LEU A 147 -0.41 2.24 9.21
CA LEU A 147 -1.41 2.83 8.34
C LEU A 147 -1.46 4.37 8.46
N LEU A 148 -1.48 4.91 9.68
CA LEU A 148 -1.54 6.37 9.88
C LEU A 148 -0.24 7.07 9.42
N ARG A 149 0.92 6.47 9.60
CA ARG A 149 2.19 6.98 9.06
C ARG A 149 2.18 6.99 7.53
N ASN A 150 1.69 5.93 6.93
CA ASN A 150 1.60 5.82 5.47
C ASN A 150 0.63 6.84 4.89
N ILE A 151 -0.52 7.07 5.55
CA ILE A 151 -1.45 8.15 5.18
C ILE A 151 -0.73 9.50 5.18
N ILE A 152 -0.02 9.83 6.26
CA ILE A 152 0.70 11.10 6.38
C ILE A 152 1.79 11.22 5.32
N ALA A 153 2.61 10.18 5.15
CA ALA A 153 3.71 10.19 4.18
C ALA A 153 3.20 10.34 2.74
N MET A 154 2.20 9.54 2.37
CA MET A 154 1.63 9.55 1.02
C MET A 154 0.90 10.87 0.73
N THR A 155 0.04 11.33 1.63
CA THR A 155 -0.71 12.58 1.42
C THR A 155 0.22 13.80 1.30
N ASN A 156 1.33 13.82 2.07
CA ASN A 156 2.35 14.86 1.95
C ASN A 156 3.15 14.80 0.65
N SER A 157 3.14 13.67 -0.07
CA SER A 157 3.80 13.56 -1.38
C SER A 157 2.93 14.01 -2.54
N LEU A 158 1.65 14.27 -2.31
CA LEU A 158 0.72 14.75 -3.32
C LEU A 158 0.83 16.26 -3.48
N ASP A 159 0.61 16.75 -4.71
CA ASP A 159 0.59 18.17 -5.00
C ASP A 159 -0.48 18.90 -4.19
N PRO A 160 -0.24 20.16 -3.80
CA PRO A 160 -1.23 20.96 -3.09
C PRO A 160 -2.53 21.11 -3.89
N LEU A 161 -3.67 21.00 -3.23
CA LEU A 161 -4.95 21.28 -3.86
C LEU A 161 -5.16 22.79 -4.08
N PRO A 162 -5.85 23.19 -5.15
CA PRO A 162 -6.32 24.56 -5.30
C PRO A 162 -7.36 24.90 -4.21
N LYS A 163 -7.54 26.19 -3.94
CA LYS A 163 -8.46 26.66 -2.87
C LYS A 163 -9.92 26.29 -3.09
N SER A 164 -10.30 25.99 -4.34
CA SER A 164 -11.65 25.59 -4.75
C SER A 164 -11.77 24.06 -4.88
N ALA A 165 -11.25 23.29 -3.94
CA ALA A 165 -11.47 21.86 -3.93
C ALA A 165 -12.77 21.51 -3.21
N TYR A 166 -13.52 20.58 -3.78
CA TYR A 166 -14.78 20.05 -3.27
C TYR A 166 -14.61 18.61 -2.83
N LEU A 167 -15.49 18.14 -1.96
CA LEU A 167 -15.47 16.77 -1.47
C LEU A 167 -16.82 16.09 -1.63
N ALA A 168 -16.77 14.78 -1.84
CA ALA A 168 -17.92 13.89 -1.83
C ALA A 168 -17.56 12.55 -1.19
N ILE A 169 -18.58 11.82 -0.75
CA ILE A 169 -18.43 10.45 -0.28
C ILE A 169 -19.38 9.56 -1.08
N LYS A 170 -18.84 8.41 -1.54
CA LYS A 170 -19.62 7.32 -2.12
C LYS A 170 -19.52 6.08 -1.23
N LEU A 171 -20.61 5.37 -1.09
CA LEU A 171 -20.70 4.09 -0.39
C LEU A 171 -21.04 2.99 -1.40
N ALA A 172 -20.35 1.86 -1.30
CA ALA A 172 -20.69 0.63 -1.99
C ALA A 172 -20.91 -0.48 -0.97
N TYR A 173 -21.88 -1.33 -1.22
CA TYR A 173 -22.33 -2.33 -0.27
C TYR A 173 -22.01 -3.75 -0.75
N TYR A 174 -22.13 -4.71 0.13
CA TYR A 174 -22.18 -6.12 -0.18
C TYR A 174 -23.59 -6.48 -0.64
N ASP A 175 -23.74 -6.82 -1.92
CA ASP A 175 -25.06 -7.04 -2.55
C ASP A 175 -25.80 -8.27 -2.00
N ASP A 176 -25.04 -9.25 -1.48
CA ASP A 176 -25.56 -10.51 -0.93
C ASP A 176 -26.23 -10.38 0.43
N VAL A 177 -25.94 -9.32 1.18
CA VAL A 177 -26.47 -9.10 2.55
C VAL A 177 -27.23 -7.80 2.74
N THR A 178 -27.09 -6.86 1.79
CA THR A 178 -27.71 -5.53 1.92
C THR A 178 -29.09 -5.51 1.28
N PRO A 179 -30.16 -5.10 2.00
CA PRO A 179 -31.48 -4.91 1.40
C PRO A 179 -31.43 -3.90 0.25
N MET A 180 -32.21 -4.16 -0.81
CA MET A 180 -32.20 -3.37 -2.04
C MET A 180 -32.62 -1.91 -1.80
N GLU A 181 -33.49 -1.69 -0.81
CA GLU A 181 -34.01 -0.37 -0.39
C GLU A 181 -33.16 0.30 0.69
N TYR A 182 -31.99 -0.23 1.02
CA TYR A 182 -31.14 0.32 2.07
C TYR A 182 -30.50 1.63 1.62
N GLU A 183 -30.89 2.73 2.25
CA GLU A 183 -30.27 4.05 2.10
C GLU A 183 -29.96 4.62 3.49
N PRO A 184 -28.69 4.75 3.89
CA PRO A 184 -28.34 5.37 5.16
C PRO A 184 -28.55 6.88 5.12
N GLU A 185 -28.79 7.48 6.28
CA GLU A 185 -29.03 8.91 6.41
C GLU A 185 -27.90 9.73 5.74
N GLY A 186 -28.30 10.68 4.89
CA GLY A 186 -27.38 11.57 4.16
C GLY A 186 -26.84 11.01 2.85
N PHE A 187 -27.32 9.84 2.41
CA PHE A 187 -26.96 9.24 1.12
C PHE A 187 -28.22 8.94 0.30
N ALA A 188 -28.03 8.91 -1.00
CA ALA A 188 -29.02 8.47 -1.98
C ALA A 188 -28.34 7.66 -3.08
N ALA A 189 -29.12 6.85 -3.81
CA ALA A 189 -28.60 6.09 -4.94
C ALA A 189 -27.93 7.03 -5.97
N SER A 190 -26.72 6.69 -6.40
CA SER A 190 -25.94 7.47 -7.37
C SER A 190 -26.06 6.86 -8.75
N THR A 191 -26.36 7.71 -9.75
CA THR A 191 -26.32 7.37 -11.19
C THR A 191 -25.09 7.96 -11.90
N VAL A 192 -24.20 8.60 -11.13
CA VAL A 192 -23.01 9.28 -11.71
C VAL A 192 -21.94 8.24 -12.01
N GLU A 193 -21.57 8.12 -13.28
CA GLU A 193 -20.40 7.38 -13.72
C GLU A 193 -19.16 8.26 -13.62
N GLU A 194 -18.12 7.75 -12.99
CA GLU A 194 -16.87 8.47 -12.81
C GLU A 194 -15.92 8.20 -13.97
N LEU A 195 -15.18 9.22 -14.37
CA LEU A 195 -14.11 9.07 -15.36
C LEU A 195 -13.01 8.14 -14.83
N PRO A 196 -12.37 7.35 -15.73
CA PRO A 196 -11.27 6.48 -15.35
C PRO A 196 -10.14 7.24 -14.66
N MET A 197 -9.61 6.67 -13.59
CA MET A 197 -8.44 7.19 -12.88
C MET A 197 -7.26 6.22 -12.97
N SER A 198 -6.09 6.65 -12.49
CA SER A 198 -4.92 5.78 -12.34
C SER A 198 -5.23 4.57 -11.46
N THR A 199 -4.42 3.51 -11.60
CA THR A 199 -4.52 2.32 -10.75
C THR A 199 -4.37 2.70 -9.28
N PRO A 200 -5.28 2.27 -8.39
CA PRO A 200 -5.21 2.61 -6.98
C PRO A 200 -3.96 2.05 -6.30
N MET A 201 -3.28 2.88 -5.53
CA MET A 201 -2.13 2.50 -4.70
C MET A 201 -2.59 2.06 -3.32
N SER A 202 -2.10 0.94 -2.83
CA SER A 202 -2.39 0.47 -1.47
C SER A 202 -1.58 1.27 -0.45
N VAL A 203 -2.27 1.88 0.52
CA VAL A 203 -1.67 2.64 1.63
C VAL A 203 -1.40 1.74 2.83
N GLY A 204 -2.26 0.76 3.05
CA GLY A 204 -2.16 -0.18 4.16
C GLY A 204 -3.52 -0.55 4.73
N GLY A 205 -3.52 -1.33 5.79
CA GLY A 205 -4.75 -1.75 6.44
C GLY A 205 -4.54 -2.30 7.84
N VAL A 206 -5.63 -2.51 8.54
CA VAL A 206 -5.67 -3.08 9.88
C VAL A 206 -6.72 -4.17 9.94
N VAL A 207 -6.36 -5.29 10.54
CA VAL A 207 -7.25 -6.45 10.71
C VAL A 207 -7.36 -6.75 12.20
N THR A 208 -8.59 -6.96 12.65
CA THR A 208 -8.95 -7.51 13.96
C THR A 208 -9.46 -8.94 13.77
N ASN A 209 -9.90 -9.59 14.85
CA ASN A 209 -10.52 -10.92 14.74
C ASN A 209 -11.90 -10.91 14.04
N HIS A 210 -12.54 -9.76 13.90
CA HIS A 210 -13.92 -9.65 13.38
C HIS A 210 -14.05 -8.72 12.17
N HIS A 211 -13.12 -7.77 11.98
CA HIS A 211 -13.20 -6.75 10.94
C HIS A 211 -11.85 -6.47 10.33
N GLY A 212 -11.83 -6.13 9.05
CA GLY A 212 -10.68 -5.57 8.36
C GLY A 212 -11.03 -4.21 7.73
N MET A 213 -10.07 -3.28 7.75
CA MET A 213 -10.14 -2.04 6.99
C MET A 213 -8.84 -1.83 6.24
N LYS A 214 -8.91 -1.57 4.93
CA LYS A 214 -7.78 -1.26 4.05
C LYS A 214 -8.03 0.06 3.35
N LEU A 215 -7.00 0.86 3.14
CA LEU A 215 -7.04 2.10 2.37
C LEU A 215 -6.25 1.95 1.08
N SER A 216 -6.84 2.38 -0.02
CA SER A 216 -6.18 2.62 -1.30
C SER A 216 -6.45 4.03 -1.79
N VAL A 217 -5.51 4.57 -2.58
CA VAL A 217 -5.59 5.94 -3.11
C VAL A 217 -5.31 5.94 -4.60
N ALA A 218 -6.16 6.63 -5.35
CA ALA A 218 -5.93 6.95 -6.75
C ALA A 218 -5.94 8.47 -6.93
N THR A 219 -4.98 8.99 -7.69
CA THR A 219 -4.87 10.41 -8.00
C THR A 219 -4.82 10.60 -9.50
N ARG A 220 -5.25 11.74 -9.99
CA ARG A 220 -5.03 12.12 -11.37
C ARG A 220 -3.55 12.44 -11.54
N LEU A 221 -2.86 11.76 -12.46
CA LEU A 221 -1.51 12.16 -12.86
C LEU A 221 -1.63 13.50 -13.59
N VAL A 222 -1.10 14.56 -13.01
CA VAL A 222 -0.94 15.83 -13.70
C VAL A 222 0.06 15.56 -14.82
N LYS A 223 -0.33 15.84 -16.08
CA LYS A 223 0.63 15.91 -17.18
C LYS A 223 1.57 17.05 -16.84
N ASP A 224 2.87 16.76 -16.80
CA ASP A 224 3.91 17.78 -16.71
C ASP A 224 3.75 18.76 -17.87
N ASP A 225 3.17 19.93 -17.60
CA ASP A 225 3.44 21.10 -18.42
C ASP A 225 4.84 21.60 -18.00
N ALA A 226 5.77 21.41 -18.90
CA ALA A 226 7.12 21.90 -18.78
C ALA A 226 7.09 23.43 -18.61
N GLU A 227 7.62 23.89 -17.52
CA GLU A 227 8.49 25.02 -17.28
C GLU A 227 8.29 25.65 -15.90
N VAL A 228 9.41 25.84 -15.25
CA VAL A 228 9.81 26.85 -14.28
C VAL A 228 10.15 26.39 -12.86
N ARG A 229 11.51 26.27 -12.68
CA ARG A 229 12.33 26.67 -11.54
C ARG A 229 12.31 25.85 -10.24
N GLY A 230 13.39 25.16 -10.09
CA GLY A 230 14.33 25.14 -8.94
C GLY A 230 13.75 25.09 -7.52
N GLY A 231 13.71 23.91 -6.91
CA GLY A 231 13.51 23.72 -5.49
C GLY A 231 13.30 22.23 -5.18
N GLY A 232 14.41 21.53 -4.81
CA GLY A 232 14.40 20.07 -4.70
C GLY A 232 13.53 19.54 -3.59
N PHE A 233 12.57 18.74 -3.94
CA PHE A 233 11.99 17.71 -3.08
C PHE A 233 11.96 16.40 -3.86
N VAL A 234 12.47 15.36 -3.23
CA VAL A 234 12.66 14.02 -3.80
C VAL A 234 11.29 13.37 -3.98
N ASN A 235 10.83 13.28 -5.23
CA ASN A 235 9.63 12.54 -5.61
C ASN A 235 9.94 11.03 -5.62
N ASN A 236 9.42 10.27 -4.66
CA ASN A 236 9.39 8.82 -4.71
C ASN A 236 8.18 8.37 -5.56
N ASN A 237 8.37 8.32 -6.87
CA ASN A 237 7.36 7.76 -7.78
C ASN A 237 7.29 6.25 -7.65
N TYR A 238 6.19 5.76 -7.10
CA TYR A 238 5.80 4.36 -7.21
C TYR A 238 5.15 4.13 -8.57
N ILE A 239 5.82 3.35 -9.43
CA ILE A 239 5.29 2.92 -10.71
C ILE A 239 4.68 1.54 -10.52
N THR A 240 3.35 1.45 -10.66
CA THR A 240 2.66 0.17 -10.87
C THR A 240 2.69 -0.15 -12.36
N SER A 241 3.13 -1.35 -12.69
CA SER A 241 3.13 -1.87 -14.05
C SER A 241 1.72 -2.20 -14.50
N ASP A 242 1.27 -1.60 -15.58
CA ASP A 242 0.79 -2.28 -16.79
C ASP A 242 0.49 -1.23 -17.86
N ILE A 243 1.01 -1.49 -19.04
CA ILE A 243 0.81 -0.90 -20.36
C ILE A 243 2.09 -0.29 -20.94
N GLU A 244 2.48 -0.91 -22.03
CA GLU A 244 3.50 -0.51 -22.97
C GLU A 244 3.43 0.98 -23.33
N SER A 245 4.39 1.75 -22.83
CA SER A 245 4.96 2.88 -23.55
C SER A 245 6.28 3.26 -22.87
N GLN A 246 7.34 3.23 -23.64
CA GLN A 246 8.68 3.68 -23.29
C GLN A 246 8.64 5.15 -22.87
N SER A 247 8.53 5.42 -21.58
CA SER A 247 8.88 6.72 -21.03
C SER A 247 10.27 6.59 -20.40
N GLN A 248 11.23 7.29 -20.98
CA GLN A 248 12.59 7.39 -20.47
C GLN A 248 12.55 8.02 -19.08
N VAL A 249 12.82 7.22 -18.06
CA VAL A 249 13.04 7.70 -16.68
C VAL A 249 14.34 8.50 -16.70
N GLU A 250 14.28 9.81 -16.47
CA GLU A 250 15.48 10.63 -16.30
C GLU A 250 16.31 10.07 -15.14
N GLY A 251 17.51 9.59 -15.47
CA GLY A 251 18.42 8.93 -14.52
C GLY A 251 18.78 7.49 -14.87
N GLY A 252 17.92 6.77 -15.57
CA GLY A 252 18.13 5.38 -16.00
C GLY A 252 18.33 4.38 -14.86
N ILE A 253 18.05 3.09 -15.10
CA ILE A 253 18.30 2.01 -14.15
C ILE A 253 19.78 1.60 -14.26
N SER A 254 20.48 1.60 -13.12
CA SER A 254 21.87 1.11 -13.02
C SER A 254 22.00 0.23 -11.79
N CYS A 255 21.59 -1.03 -11.93
CA CYS A 255 21.57 -1.99 -10.83
C CYS A 255 22.61 -3.11 -11.05
N VAL A 256 23.01 -3.74 -9.95
CA VAL A 256 23.95 -4.87 -9.92
C VAL A 256 23.45 -6.08 -10.72
N CYS A 257 22.13 -6.25 -10.84
CA CYS A 257 21.55 -7.35 -11.60
C CYS A 257 21.62 -7.17 -13.12
N GLU A 258 22.13 -6.02 -13.60
CA GLU A 258 22.29 -5.70 -15.03
C GLU A 258 21.01 -5.76 -15.85
N ASN A 259 19.86 -5.80 -15.20
CA ASN A 259 18.54 -5.82 -15.83
C ASN A 259 17.93 -4.41 -15.77
N SER A 260 17.40 -3.94 -16.89
CA SER A 260 16.87 -2.58 -17.05
C SER A 260 15.35 -2.46 -16.86
N THR A 261 14.65 -3.58 -16.58
CA THR A 261 13.22 -3.52 -16.30
C THR A 261 12.98 -2.98 -14.88
N SER A 262 11.99 -2.11 -14.71
CA SER A 262 11.62 -1.59 -13.39
C SER A 262 10.89 -2.63 -12.54
N ASP A 263 11.00 -2.50 -11.23
CA ASP A 263 10.17 -3.23 -10.26
C ASP A 263 9.30 -2.24 -9.48
N PRO A 264 8.22 -2.69 -8.82
CA PRO A 264 7.37 -1.80 -8.02
C PRO A 264 8.10 -1.05 -6.91
N LEU A 265 9.25 -1.56 -6.45
CA LEU A 265 10.08 -0.93 -5.44
C LEU A 265 11.47 -0.63 -5.99
N MET A 266 11.72 0.64 -6.32
CA MET A 266 13.01 1.14 -6.80
C MET A 266 13.65 2.06 -5.75
N LEU A 267 14.98 2.03 -5.67
CA LEU A 267 15.78 2.89 -4.80
C LEU A 267 16.53 3.90 -5.66
N THR A 268 16.50 5.17 -5.29
CA THR A 268 17.31 6.20 -5.97
C THR A 268 18.62 6.42 -5.20
N CYS A 269 19.74 6.23 -5.87
CA CYS A 269 21.05 6.45 -5.25
C CYS A 269 21.29 7.92 -4.96
N PHE A 270 21.63 8.25 -3.72
CA PHE A 270 21.96 9.62 -3.33
C PHE A 270 23.19 10.17 -4.08
N GLY A 271 24.15 9.31 -4.45
CA GLY A 271 25.37 9.70 -5.18
C GLY A 271 25.13 9.96 -6.67
N CYS A 272 24.72 8.94 -7.42
CA CYS A 272 24.63 9.03 -8.89
C CYS A 272 23.22 9.34 -9.42
N LYS A 273 22.22 9.45 -8.57
CA LYS A 273 20.80 9.70 -8.92
C LYS A 273 20.16 8.62 -9.81
N LYS A 274 20.84 7.51 -10.08
CA LYS A 274 20.31 6.39 -10.85
C LYS A 274 19.49 5.47 -9.97
N HIS A 275 18.59 4.70 -10.60
CA HIS A 275 17.67 3.80 -9.91
C HIS A 275 18.23 2.39 -9.77
N GLN A 276 17.96 1.74 -8.65
CA GLN A 276 18.28 0.35 -8.35
C GLN A 276 17.05 -0.38 -7.84
N HIS A 277 16.95 -1.70 -8.06
CA HIS A 277 15.86 -2.50 -7.57
C HIS A 277 15.98 -2.70 -6.06
N GLY A 278 14.89 -2.46 -5.32
CA GLY A 278 14.86 -2.65 -3.87
C GLY A 278 15.27 -4.06 -3.45
N ALA A 279 14.72 -5.08 -4.11
CA ALA A 279 15.04 -6.48 -3.82
C ALA A 279 16.54 -6.83 -3.99
N CYS A 280 17.25 -6.20 -4.94
CA CYS A 280 18.70 -6.40 -5.11
C CYS A 280 19.47 -5.98 -3.86
N TYR A 281 19.01 -4.94 -3.18
CA TYR A 281 19.58 -4.40 -1.94
C TYR A 281 18.87 -4.90 -0.68
N ARG A 282 18.02 -5.95 -0.79
CA ARG A 282 17.26 -6.55 0.31
C ARG A 282 16.26 -5.60 0.96
N VAL A 283 15.80 -4.59 0.23
CA VAL A 283 14.72 -3.70 0.61
C VAL A 283 13.46 -4.21 -0.09
N LEU A 284 12.48 -4.66 0.68
CA LEU A 284 11.29 -5.35 0.19
C LEU A 284 10.01 -4.58 0.44
N SER A 285 10.05 -3.64 1.38
CA SER A 285 8.96 -2.75 1.71
C SER A 285 9.43 -1.30 1.69
N VAL A 286 8.48 -0.39 1.60
CA VAL A 286 8.73 1.05 1.65
C VAL A 286 9.30 1.48 2.98
N GLU A 287 8.89 0.79 4.05
CA GLU A 287 9.32 1.06 5.42
C GLU A 287 10.81 0.74 5.62
N ASP A 288 11.35 -0.17 4.82
CA ASP A 288 12.75 -0.58 4.86
C ASP A 288 13.66 0.33 4.01
N ILE A 289 13.11 1.33 3.29
CA ILE A 289 13.91 2.24 2.47
C ILE A 289 14.78 3.10 3.39
N PRO A 290 16.11 3.02 3.23
CA PRO A 290 17.01 3.85 4.03
C PRO A 290 16.85 5.32 3.66
N SER A 291 16.98 6.21 4.62
CA SER A 291 16.91 7.67 4.41
C SER A 291 17.91 8.18 3.37
N LYS A 292 19.01 7.47 3.17
CA LYS A 292 20.01 7.69 2.11
C LYS A 292 20.43 6.35 1.54
N HIS A 293 19.98 6.05 0.33
CA HIS A 293 20.46 4.88 -0.41
C HIS A 293 21.75 5.22 -1.16
N ILE A 294 22.81 4.42 -0.97
CA ILE A 294 24.06 4.49 -1.70
C ILE A 294 24.25 3.17 -2.45
N CYS A 295 24.29 3.24 -3.78
CA CYS A 295 24.55 2.07 -4.61
C CYS A 295 26.00 1.60 -4.49
N VAL A 296 26.28 0.36 -4.87
CA VAL A 296 27.62 -0.24 -4.80
C VAL A 296 28.66 0.50 -5.64
N LYS A 297 28.24 1.14 -6.75
CA LYS A 297 29.16 1.91 -7.61
C LYS A 297 29.55 3.27 -7.02
N CYS A 298 28.75 3.80 -6.09
CA CYS A 298 28.98 5.08 -5.40
C CYS A 298 29.49 4.91 -3.98
N ALA A 299 29.72 3.67 -3.55
CA ALA A 299 30.27 3.38 -2.23
C ALA A 299 31.78 3.74 -2.16
N GLU A 300 32.14 4.40 -1.07
CA GLU A 300 33.49 4.82 -0.71
C GLU A 300 33.73 4.51 0.77
N ASP A 301 34.97 4.58 1.27
CA ASP A 301 35.26 4.26 2.68
C ASP A 301 34.46 5.04 3.69
N ASN A 302 34.23 6.33 3.45
CA ASN A 302 33.45 7.23 4.29
C ASN A 302 31.95 7.26 3.93
N ARG A 303 31.54 6.55 2.88
CA ARG A 303 30.15 6.49 2.40
C ARG A 303 29.82 5.08 1.94
N PRO A 304 29.57 4.16 2.88
CA PRO A 304 29.34 2.76 2.58
C PRO A 304 28.06 2.53 1.77
N SER A 305 28.04 1.44 0.99
CA SER A 305 26.83 0.98 0.31
C SER A 305 25.73 0.61 1.31
N THR A 306 24.50 0.81 0.92
CA THR A 306 23.30 0.39 1.67
C THR A 306 23.33 -1.11 2.03
N ASP A 307 23.84 -1.96 1.14
CA ASP A 307 24.07 -3.37 1.40
C ASP A 307 25.56 -3.74 1.35
N GLN A 308 26.19 -3.76 2.54
CA GLN A 308 27.61 -4.14 2.70
C GLN A 308 27.89 -5.59 2.24
N LYS A 309 26.92 -6.50 2.44
CA LYS A 309 27.09 -7.90 2.02
C LYS A 309 27.13 -8.01 0.50
N LEU A 310 26.38 -7.15 -0.20
CA LEU A 310 26.38 -7.08 -1.65
C LEU A 310 27.74 -6.63 -2.19
N MET A 311 28.40 -5.67 -1.54
CA MET A 311 29.78 -5.25 -1.87
C MET A 311 30.75 -6.42 -1.80
N ASN A 312 30.71 -7.18 -0.71
CA ASN A 312 31.58 -8.34 -0.51
C ASN A 312 31.33 -9.46 -1.54
N MET A 313 30.06 -9.62 -1.98
CA MET A 313 29.72 -10.59 -3.01
C MET A 313 30.27 -10.19 -4.37
N ILE A 314 30.17 -8.92 -4.76
CA ILE A 314 30.71 -8.39 -6.02
C ILE A 314 32.22 -8.58 -6.07
N ALA A 315 32.93 -8.25 -4.99
CA ALA A 315 34.39 -8.40 -4.91
C ALA A 315 34.83 -9.85 -5.09
N LYS A 316 34.02 -10.84 -4.70
CA LYS A 316 34.32 -12.27 -4.83
C LYS A 316 33.95 -12.83 -6.20
N ASN A 317 32.77 -12.53 -6.70
CA ASN A 317 32.28 -13.05 -7.99
C ASN A 317 31.14 -12.16 -8.52
N PRO A 318 31.42 -11.23 -9.46
CA PRO A 318 30.44 -10.30 -10.01
C PRO A 318 29.28 -11.01 -10.73
N GLU A 319 29.56 -12.03 -11.56
CA GLU A 319 28.55 -12.76 -12.32
C GLU A 319 27.55 -13.50 -11.41
N LEU A 320 28.07 -14.19 -10.38
CA LEU A 320 27.25 -14.87 -9.40
C LEU A 320 26.42 -13.85 -8.61
N THR A 321 26.95 -12.65 -8.36
CA THR A 321 26.24 -11.58 -7.66
C THR A 321 25.09 -11.03 -8.49
N SER A 322 25.30 -10.80 -9.80
CA SER A 322 24.23 -10.40 -10.72
C SER A 322 23.11 -11.44 -10.75
N ALA A 323 23.43 -12.73 -10.93
CA ALA A 323 22.47 -13.81 -10.91
C ALA A 323 21.73 -13.92 -9.56
N THR A 324 22.42 -13.69 -8.43
CA THR A 324 21.79 -13.68 -7.10
C THR A 324 20.82 -12.51 -6.95
N CYS A 325 21.16 -11.34 -7.46
CA CYS A 325 20.27 -10.17 -7.45
C CYS A 325 19.02 -10.40 -8.32
N LEU A 326 19.17 -11.02 -9.50
CA LEU A 326 18.01 -11.43 -10.31
C LEU A 326 17.13 -12.43 -9.55
N TYR A 327 17.74 -13.42 -8.91
CA TYR A 327 17.00 -14.40 -8.11
C TYR A 327 16.27 -13.76 -6.91
N ARG A 328 16.85 -12.78 -6.23
CA ARG A 328 16.19 -11.98 -5.18
C ARG A 328 14.95 -11.28 -5.69
N ARG A 329 15.00 -10.70 -6.90
CA ARG A 329 13.84 -10.06 -7.54
C ARG A 329 12.74 -11.06 -7.84
N ILE A 330 13.09 -12.24 -8.36
CA ILE A 330 12.14 -13.33 -8.63
C ILE A 330 11.45 -13.76 -7.34
N MET A 331 12.21 -14.02 -6.28
CA MET A 331 11.67 -14.37 -4.97
C MET A 331 10.74 -13.29 -4.40
N ALA A 332 11.11 -12.04 -4.53
CA ALA A 332 10.29 -10.90 -4.08
C ALA A 332 8.97 -10.79 -4.90
N LYS A 333 8.98 -11.13 -6.19
CA LYS A 333 7.77 -11.19 -7.02
C LYS A 333 6.90 -12.38 -6.61
N LEU A 334 7.47 -13.57 -6.45
CA LEU A 334 6.73 -14.77 -6.02
C LEU A 334 6.05 -14.57 -4.66
N CYS A 335 6.69 -13.84 -3.75
CA CYS A 335 6.13 -13.53 -2.43
C CYS A 335 4.86 -12.65 -2.49
N LYS A 336 4.62 -11.98 -3.61
CA LYS A 336 3.43 -11.14 -3.85
C LYS A 336 2.32 -11.87 -4.61
N VAL A 337 2.58 -13.09 -5.06
CA VAL A 337 1.59 -13.90 -5.77
C VAL A 337 0.64 -14.52 -4.75
N GLU A 338 -0.64 -14.26 -4.92
CA GLU A 338 -1.70 -14.77 -4.03
C GLU A 338 -2.23 -16.14 -4.47
N SER A 339 -1.98 -16.54 -5.73
CA SER A 339 -2.43 -17.82 -6.26
C SER A 339 -1.51 -18.96 -5.86
N ALA A 340 -2.10 -20.11 -5.50
CA ALA A 340 -1.35 -21.33 -5.21
C ALA A 340 -0.75 -21.96 -6.48
N SER A 341 -1.40 -21.77 -7.64
CA SER A 341 -0.93 -22.24 -8.95
C SER A 341 -0.60 -21.04 -9.85
N ILE A 342 0.58 -21.03 -10.43
CA ILE A 342 1.13 -19.89 -11.20
C ILE A 342 1.69 -20.32 -12.55
N SER A 343 1.58 -19.46 -13.56
CA SER A 343 2.41 -19.53 -14.75
C SER A 343 3.75 -18.86 -14.48
N ILE A 344 4.85 -19.54 -14.70
CA ILE A 344 6.18 -18.95 -14.51
C ILE A 344 6.42 -17.79 -15.49
N HIS A 345 5.76 -17.79 -16.62
CA HIS A 345 5.81 -16.71 -17.60
C HIS A 345 5.26 -15.39 -17.03
N ASP A 346 4.19 -15.46 -16.21
CA ASP A 346 3.60 -14.26 -15.61
C ASP A 346 4.54 -13.60 -14.59
N VAL A 347 5.45 -14.37 -14.00
CA VAL A 347 6.45 -13.89 -13.03
C VAL A 347 7.73 -13.39 -13.71
N LEU A 348 8.24 -14.15 -14.68
CA LEU A 348 9.52 -13.87 -15.33
C LEU A 348 9.40 -13.02 -16.58
N GLY A 349 8.28 -13.10 -17.32
CA GLY A 349 8.04 -12.34 -18.56
C GLY A 349 8.25 -10.83 -18.38
N PRO A 350 7.66 -10.18 -17.35
CA PRO A 350 7.87 -8.76 -17.10
C PRO A 350 9.34 -8.36 -16.82
N MET A 351 10.19 -9.32 -16.46
CA MET A 351 11.61 -9.06 -16.25
C MET A 351 12.45 -9.08 -17.54
N GLN A 352 11.86 -9.46 -18.67
CA GLN A 352 12.51 -9.55 -19.98
C GLN A 352 13.86 -10.28 -19.92
N LEU A 353 13.90 -11.40 -19.21
CA LEU A 353 15.10 -12.22 -19.10
C LEU A 353 15.34 -12.96 -20.42
N ARG A 354 16.63 -13.25 -20.70
CA ARG A 354 16.95 -14.19 -21.79
C ARG A 354 16.38 -15.57 -21.48
N ASP A 355 15.93 -16.31 -22.49
CA ASP A 355 15.32 -17.64 -22.33
C ASP A 355 16.18 -18.60 -21.51
N GLN A 356 17.49 -18.56 -21.71
CA GLN A 356 18.45 -19.38 -20.94
C GLN A 356 18.44 -19.05 -19.46
N ASP A 357 18.38 -17.76 -19.10
CA ASP A 357 18.35 -17.30 -17.71
C ASP A 357 16.99 -17.64 -17.08
N ALA A 358 15.89 -17.43 -17.80
CA ALA A 358 14.55 -17.79 -17.34
C ALA A 358 14.47 -19.31 -17.07
N CYS A 359 14.95 -20.15 -17.97
CA CYS A 359 15.00 -21.60 -17.79
C CYS A 359 15.88 -21.99 -16.58
N ARG A 360 17.04 -21.35 -16.42
CA ARG A 360 17.96 -21.58 -15.30
C ARG A 360 17.30 -21.25 -13.95
N PHE A 361 16.62 -20.13 -13.86
CA PHE A 361 15.93 -19.72 -12.63
C PHE A 361 14.74 -20.61 -12.32
N THR A 362 13.96 -21.00 -13.33
CA THR A 362 12.85 -21.95 -13.16
C THR A 362 13.35 -23.28 -12.60
N LYS A 363 14.41 -23.86 -13.20
CA LYS A 363 15.04 -25.09 -12.70
C LYS A 363 15.54 -24.94 -11.27
N LYS A 364 16.10 -23.79 -10.92
CA LYS A 364 16.57 -23.51 -9.56
C LYS A 364 15.40 -23.45 -8.56
N LEU A 365 14.29 -22.79 -8.89
CA LEU A 365 13.10 -22.73 -8.05
C LEU A 365 12.51 -24.12 -7.81
N ILE A 366 12.49 -24.97 -8.85
CA ILE A 366 12.06 -26.39 -8.73
C ILE A 366 13.03 -27.16 -7.83
N SER A 367 14.32 -27.04 -8.05
CA SER A 367 15.33 -27.76 -7.26
C SER A 367 15.37 -27.35 -5.78
N GLU A 368 14.95 -26.12 -5.45
CA GLU A 368 14.79 -25.64 -4.08
C GLU A 368 13.40 -25.94 -3.50
N GLY A 369 12.52 -26.59 -4.27
CA GLY A 369 11.16 -26.97 -3.87
C GLY A 369 10.21 -25.77 -3.73
N VAL A 370 10.59 -24.60 -4.26
CA VAL A 370 9.72 -23.40 -4.25
C VAL A 370 8.58 -23.56 -5.25
N LEU A 371 8.85 -24.24 -6.37
CA LEU A 371 7.88 -24.57 -7.41
C LEU A 371 7.80 -26.07 -7.60
N GLU A 372 6.60 -26.62 -7.70
CA GLU A 372 6.30 -27.99 -8.07
C GLU A 372 5.46 -27.99 -9.35
N ALA A 373 5.71 -28.94 -10.28
CA ALA A 373 4.93 -29.02 -11.50
C ALA A 373 3.46 -29.36 -11.17
N ASN A 374 2.54 -28.57 -11.67
CA ASN A 374 1.12 -28.84 -11.48
C ASN A 374 0.69 -29.96 -12.45
N HIS A 375 0.28 -31.09 -11.90
CA HIS A 375 -0.14 -32.26 -12.69
C HIS A 375 -1.54 -32.15 -13.30
N GLN A 376 -2.31 -31.13 -12.90
CA GLN A 376 -3.67 -30.91 -13.39
C GLN A 376 -3.72 -29.90 -14.53
N GLU A 377 -2.78 -28.95 -14.57
CA GLU A 377 -2.73 -27.89 -15.56
C GLU A 377 -1.32 -27.80 -16.19
N ASP A 378 -1.24 -28.18 -17.47
CA ASP A 378 0.03 -28.17 -18.20
C ASP A 378 0.60 -26.73 -18.30
N GLY A 379 1.89 -26.58 -18.04
CA GLY A 379 2.59 -25.29 -18.05
C GLY A 379 2.42 -24.42 -16.78
N LYS A 380 1.71 -24.91 -15.76
CA LYS A 380 1.61 -24.25 -14.46
C LYS A 380 2.43 -24.97 -13.39
N TYR A 381 2.71 -24.23 -12.33
CA TYR A 381 3.45 -24.69 -11.16
C TYR A 381 2.71 -24.35 -9.89
N ASP A 382 2.74 -25.24 -8.92
CA ASP A 382 2.26 -24.99 -7.57
C ASP A 382 3.36 -24.33 -6.76
N LEU A 383 3.00 -23.27 -6.03
CA LEU A 383 3.92 -22.47 -5.22
C LEU A 383 3.97 -22.99 -3.80
N CYS A 384 5.10 -23.54 -3.38
CA CYS A 384 5.33 -23.97 -2.01
C CYS A 384 5.71 -22.76 -1.11
N GLN A 385 4.75 -22.27 -0.34
CA GLN A 385 4.94 -21.09 0.53
C GLN A 385 6.00 -21.31 1.61
N ILE A 386 6.15 -22.53 2.14
CA ILE A 386 7.15 -22.86 3.16
C ILE A 386 8.56 -22.70 2.56
N GLN A 387 8.79 -23.30 1.40
CA GLN A 387 10.10 -23.21 0.74
C GLN A 387 10.39 -21.81 0.22
N LEU A 388 9.37 -21.07 -0.20
CA LEU A 388 9.51 -19.66 -0.55
C LEU A 388 10.01 -18.85 0.66
N GLN A 389 9.43 -19.03 1.85
CA GLN A 389 9.88 -18.36 3.07
C GLN A 389 11.32 -18.72 3.47
N VAL A 390 11.71 -20.00 3.31
CA VAL A 390 13.10 -20.44 3.52
C VAL A 390 14.04 -19.71 2.56
N GLY A 391 13.67 -19.62 1.28
CA GLY A 391 14.42 -18.88 0.27
C GLY A 391 14.50 -17.38 0.57
N MET A 392 13.40 -16.76 1.01
CA MET A 392 13.36 -15.35 1.41
C MET A 392 14.34 -15.06 2.57
N LYS A 393 14.37 -15.91 3.59
CA LYS A 393 15.38 -15.79 4.67
C LYS A 393 16.80 -15.91 4.15
N LYS A 394 17.06 -16.90 3.31
CA LYS A 394 18.40 -17.20 2.76
C LYS A 394 18.95 -16.07 1.89
N PHE A 395 18.14 -15.57 0.96
CA PHE A 395 18.61 -14.64 -0.09
C PHE A 395 18.34 -13.16 0.22
N LEU A 396 17.29 -12.88 0.96
CA LEU A 396 16.82 -11.52 1.26
C LEU A 396 17.01 -11.12 2.73
N GLY A 397 17.28 -12.10 3.60
CA GLY A 397 17.53 -11.84 5.03
C GLY A 397 16.25 -11.44 5.80
N VAL A 398 15.08 -11.80 5.29
CA VAL A 398 13.80 -11.60 5.98
C VAL A 398 13.80 -12.44 7.27
N LYS A 399 13.44 -11.83 8.40
CA LYS A 399 13.39 -12.49 9.72
C LYS A 399 12.18 -13.39 9.89
#